data_6569466450205ea4e562ab6201ce9e67
#
_entry.id   6569466450205ea4e562ab6201ce9e67
#
_cell.length_a   1.000
_cell.length_b   1.000
_cell.length_c   1.000
_cell.angle_alpha   90.00
_cell.angle_beta   90.00
_cell.angle_gamma   90.00
#
_symmetry.space_group_name_H-M   'P 1'
#
loop_
_entity.id
_entity.type
_entity.pdbx_description
1 polymer ?
#
loop_
_entity_poly.entity_id
_entity_poly.type
_entity_poly.pdbx_seq_one_letter_code
_entity_poly.pdbx_strand_id
1 'polypeptide(L)'
;TWGIIGMGNIGRMVARIATAFGCKVIFHSVTGKSTCTEYEQVSKDELLAQSDILSLHCPLSDLTRNFIDKEALSKMKKTALLINVARGPVVNNADLYDALESGEIAAAGLDVLEKEPIAADNPLGKIRDSNKLIITPHMAWASVEARERLVNEVYKNIEAFLKGEDRNIII
;
A
#
# COMPACT_ATOMS: atom_id res chain seq x y z
N THR A 1 3.55 15.18 -6.59
CA THR A 1 2.51 14.84 -5.60
C THR A 1 2.62 13.37 -5.21
N TRP A 2 2.68 13.10 -3.90
CA TRP A 2 2.62 11.76 -3.35
C TRP A 2 1.22 11.52 -2.74
N GLY A 3 0.44 10.64 -3.36
CA GLY A 3 -0.85 10.18 -2.86
C GLY A 3 -0.72 8.98 -1.94
N ILE A 4 -1.46 8.98 -0.85
CA ILE A 4 -1.44 7.90 0.15
C ILE A 4 -2.86 7.37 0.37
N ILE A 5 -3.06 6.05 0.20
CA ILE A 5 -4.29 5.39 0.62
C ILE A 5 -4.06 4.72 1.97
N GLY A 6 -4.74 5.23 3.02
CA GLY A 6 -4.59 4.75 4.39
C GLY A 6 -3.56 5.53 5.21
N MET A 7 -4.02 6.52 5.96
CA MET A 7 -3.18 7.40 6.80
C MET A 7 -3.09 6.87 8.26
N GLY A 8 -2.74 5.58 8.40
CA GLY A 8 -2.37 4.95 9.67
C GLY A 8 -0.91 5.22 10.06
N ASN A 9 -0.35 4.41 10.96
CA ASN A 9 1.04 4.58 11.41
C ASN A 9 2.04 4.56 10.25
N ILE A 10 1.91 3.60 9.32
CA ILE A 10 2.82 3.47 8.18
C ILE A 10 2.62 4.63 7.20
N GLY A 11 1.37 4.93 6.83
CA GLY A 11 1.07 6.04 5.91
C GLY A 11 1.60 7.38 6.41
N ARG A 12 1.49 7.68 7.71
CA ARG A 12 2.05 8.90 8.33
C ARG A 12 3.58 8.93 8.26
N MET A 13 4.26 7.80 8.43
CA MET A 13 5.72 7.74 8.30
C MET A 13 6.16 7.99 6.85
N VAL A 14 5.47 7.36 5.89
CA VAL A 14 5.73 7.60 4.46
C VAL A 14 5.45 9.07 4.09
N ALA A 15 4.36 9.65 4.61
CA ALA A 15 4.04 11.06 4.38
C ALA A 15 5.16 12.00 4.84
N ARG A 16 5.72 11.78 6.05
CA ARG A 16 6.86 12.57 6.56
C ARG A 16 8.09 12.44 5.67
N ILE A 17 8.41 11.23 5.23
CA ILE A 17 9.55 10.99 4.34
C ILE A 17 9.33 11.67 2.99
N ALA A 18 8.15 11.51 2.39
CA ALA A 18 7.79 12.17 1.13
C ALA A 18 7.90 13.70 1.23
N THR A 19 7.44 14.28 2.33
CA THR A 19 7.56 15.71 2.61
C THR A 19 9.04 16.14 2.71
N ALA A 20 9.89 15.34 3.37
CA ALA A 20 11.32 15.62 3.48
C ALA A 20 12.03 15.61 2.10
N PHE A 21 11.50 14.85 1.13
CA PHE A 21 11.93 14.89 -0.26
C PHE A 21 11.30 16.03 -1.08
N GLY A 22 10.50 16.91 -0.46
CA GLY A 22 9.87 18.05 -1.13
C GLY A 22 8.57 17.72 -1.87
N CYS A 23 7.98 16.54 -1.66
CA CYS A 23 6.71 16.18 -2.27
C CYS A 23 5.55 16.92 -1.60
N LYS A 24 4.55 17.35 -2.39
CA LYS A 24 3.22 17.61 -1.88
C LYS A 24 2.58 16.27 -1.50
N VAL A 25 2.12 16.12 -0.26
CA VAL A 25 1.43 14.91 0.19
C VAL A 25 -0.06 15.16 0.31
N ILE A 26 -0.87 14.27 -0.28
CA ILE A 26 -2.32 14.19 -0.14
C ILE A 26 -2.72 12.77 0.22
N PHE A 27 -3.86 12.57 0.87
CA PHE A 27 -4.28 11.22 1.22
C PHE A 27 -5.78 11.00 1.10
N HIS A 28 -6.15 9.72 0.95
CA HIS A 28 -7.53 9.26 1.02
C HIS A 28 -7.73 8.30 2.20
N SER A 29 -8.80 8.53 2.98
CA SER A 29 -9.23 7.63 4.06
C SER A 29 -10.42 6.80 3.58
N VAL A 30 -10.22 5.50 3.36
CA VAL A 30 -11.27 4.61 2.85
C VAL A 30 -12.50 4.57 3.77
N THR A 31 -12.29 4.67 5.08
CA THR A 31 -13.38 4.67 6.08
C THR A 31 -13.89 6.06 6.42
N GLY A 32 -13.23 7.10 5.95
CA GLY A 32 -13.52 8.49 6.33
C GLY A 32 -13.13 8.86 7.78
N LYS A 33 -12.62 7.91 8.55
CA LYS A 33 -12.34 8.06 10.00
C LYS A 33 -10.89 8.44 10.32
N SER A 34 -10.18 9.08 9.38
CA SER A 34 -8.81 9.52 9.67
C SER A 34 -8.78 10.67 10.67
N THR A 35 -7.87 10.61 11.63
CA THR A 35 -7.58 11.68 12.58
C THR A 35 -6.38 12.55 12.15
N CYS A 36 -5.91 12.38 10.91
CA CYS A 36 -4.78 13.14 10.39
C CYS A 36 -5.23 14.54 9.97
N THR A 37 -4.64 15.57 10.57
CA THR A 37 -4.86 16.98 10.24
C THR A 37 -3.63 17.64 9.62
N GLU A 38 -2.52 16.93 9.53
CA GLU A 38 -1.22 17.44 9.04
C GLU A 38 -1.15 17.49 7.50
N TYR A 39 -1.98 16.66 6.83
CA TYR A 39 -1.99 16.51 5.38
C TYR A 39 -3.41 16.68 4.84
N GLU A 40 -3.51 17.08 3.58
CA GLU A 40 -4.78 17.28 2.90
C GLU A 40 -5.49 15.96 2.62
N GLN A 41 -6.68 15.77 3.17
CA GLN A 41 -7.54 14.64 2.83
C GLN A 41 -8.39 14.99 1.61
N VAL A 42 -8.36 14.13 0.61
CA VAL A 42 -9.10 14.31 -0.65
C VAL A 42 -9.99 13.10 -0.95
N SER A 43 -10.87 13.23 -1.92
CA SER A 43 -11.64 12.10 -2.45
C SER A 43 -10.73 11.06 -3.13
N LYS A 44 -11.25 9.84 -3.39
CA LYS A 44 -10.52 8.81 -4.15
C LYS A 44 -10.12 9.34 -5.53
N ASP A 45 -11.06 9.92 -6.24
CA ASP A 45 -10.85 10.38 -7.61
C ASP A 45 -9.84 11.52 -7.70
N GLU A 46 -9.89 12.48 -6.78
CA GLU A 46 -8.89 13.55 -6.70
C GLU A 46 -7.50 13.02 -6.37
N LEU A 47 -7.41 12.02 -5.45
CA LEU A 47 -6.14 11.39 -5.13
C LEU A 47 -5.53 10.73 -6.36
N LEU A 48 -6.31 9.92 -7.09
CA LEU A 48 -5.87 9.23 -8.30
C LEU A 48 -5.38 10.20 -9.37
N ALA A 49 -6.18 11.24 -9.65
CA ALA A 49 -5.87 12.22 -10.68
C ALA A 49 -4.64 13.09 -10.39
N GLN A 50 -4.37 13.38 -9.11
CA GLN A 50 -3.29 14.28 -8.72
C GLN A 50 -1.96 13.56 -8.44
N SER A 51 -1.97 12.26 -8.12
CA SER A 51 -0.78 11.53 -7.69
C SER A 51 0.21 11.28 -8.83
N ASP A 52 1.47 11.62 -8.62
CA ASP A 52 2.60 11.15 -9.41
C ASP A 52 3.14 9.82 -8.86
N ILE A 53 3.07 9.64 -7.53
CA ILE A 53 3.32 8.40 -6.82
C ILE A 53 2.09 8.11 -5.97
N LEU A 54 1.50 6.93 -6.11
CA LEU A 54 0.39 6.46 -5.28
C LEU A 54 0.86 5.27 -4.45
N SER A 55 0.82 5.37 -3.12
CA SER A 55 1.22 4.28 -2.23
C SER A 55 0.08 3.82 -1.33
N LEU A 56 -0.02 2.49 -1.17
CA LEU A 56 -1.12 1.84 -0.48
C LEU A 56 -0.66 1.36 0.91
N HIS A 57 -1.38 1.80 1.96
CA HIS A 57 -1.11 1.48 3.37
C HIS A 57 -2.40 1.16 4.15
N CYS A 58 -3.47 0.79 3.43
CA CYS A 58 -4.74 0.39 4.03
C CYS A 58 -4.76 -1.11 4.33
N PRO A 59 -5.50 -1.57 5.35
CA PRO A 59 -5.75 -3.00 5.56
C PRO A 59 -6.63 -3.57 4.46
N LEU A 60 -6.55 -4.89 4.25
CA LEU A 60 -7.51 -5.60 3.40
C LEU A 60 -8.84 -5.75 4.12
N SER A 61 -9.91 -5.37 3.47
CA SER A 61 -11.29 -5.52 3.91
C SER A 61 -12.20 -5.58 2.68
N ASP A 62 -13.50 -5.76 2.88
CA ASP A 62 -14.46 -5.71 1.77
C ASP A 62 -14.48 -4.34 1.07
N LEU A 63 -14.16 -3.26 1.80
CA LEU A 63 -14.07 -1.91 1.25
C LEU A 63 -12.79 -1.66 0.44
N THR A 64 -11.74 -2.45 0.66
CA THR A 64 -10.43 -2.24 0.04
C THR A 64 -10.04 -3.33 -0.95
N ARG A 65 -10.80 -4.41 -1.06
CA ARG A 65 -10.60 -5.45 -2.06
C ARG A 65 -10.84 -4.85 -3.46
N ASN A 66 -9.89 -5.04 -4.37
CA ASN A 66 -9.89 -4.46 -5.72
C ASN A 66 -10.14 -2.94 -5.71
N PHE A 67 -9.67 -2.25 -4.67
CA PHE A 67 -9.84 -0.79 -4.55
C PHE A 67 -9.13 -0.06 -5.70
N ILE A 68 -8.03 -0.64 -6.18
CA ILE A 68 -7.34 -0.23 -7.41
C ILE A 68 -7.70 -1.24 -8.49
N ASP A 69 -8.73 -0.95 -9.21
CA ASP A 69 -9.28 -1.67 -10.36
C ASP A 69 -9.04 -0.90 -11.66
N LYS A 70 -9.59 -1.38 -12.76
CA LYS A 70 -9.48 -0.75 -14.09
C LYS A 70 -9.95 0.70 -14.09
N GLU A 71 -11.07 1.00 -13.41
CA GLU A 71 -11.59 2.36 -13.33
C GLU A 71 -10.63 3.28 -12.54
N ALA A 72 -10.11 2.79 -11.42
CA ALA A 72 -9.14 3.54 -10.62
C ALA A 72 -7.85 3.81 -11.40
N LEU A 73 -7.32 2.81 -12.11
CA LEU A 73 -6.11 2.93 -12.92
C LEU A 73 -6.30 3.94 -14.05
N SER A 74 -7.47 3.95 -14.71
CA SER A 74 -7.78 4.89 -15.80
C SER A 74 -7.85 6.36 -15.37
N LYS A 75 -8.03 6.62 -14.07
CA LYS A 75 -8.05 7.97 -13.49
C LYS A 75 -6.66 8.47 -13.10
N MET A 76 -5.65 7.59 -13.07
CA MET A 76 -4.28 7.94 -12.72
C MET A 76 -3.57 8.66 -13.86
N LYS A 77 -2.49 9.37 -13.54
CA LYS A 77 -1.62 9.96 -14.56
C LYS A 77 -0.88 8.86 -15.33
N LYS A 78 -0.68 9.04 -16.62
CA LYS A 78 0.13 8.12 -17.44
C LYS A 78 1.59 8.00 -16.95
N THR A 79 2.06 8.98 -16.22
CA THR A 79 3.40 9.00 -15.60
C THR A 79 3.40 8.47 -14.17
N ALA A 80 2.24 8.06 -13.63
CA ALA A 80 2.12 7.66 -12.23
C ALA A 80 2.84 6.34 -11.93
N LEU A 81 3.36 6.26 -10.71
CA LEU A 81 3.91 5.06 -10.12
C LEU A 81 2.96 4.54 -9.04
N LEU A 82 2.55 3.28 -9.13
CA LEU A 82 1.75 2.60 -8.11
C LEU A 82 2.65 1.76 -7.20
N ILE A 83 2.57 1.97 -5.89
CA ILE A 83 3.34 1.20 -4.90
C ILE A 83 2.37 0.48 -3.95
N ASN A 84 2.45 -0.86 -3.91
CA ASN A 84 1.66 -1.66 -2.97
C ASN A 84 2.55 -2.42 -1.99
N VAL A 85 2.58 -1.94 -0.75
CA VAL A 85 3.21 -2.59 0.41
C VAL A 85 2.16 -2.92 1.49
N ALA A 86 0.87 -2.93 1.11
CA ALA A 86 -0.23 -3.20 2.02
C ALA A 86 -0.66 -4.67 1.96
N ARG A 87 -1.56 -5.00 1.05
CA ARG A 87 -2.04 -6.38 0.77
C ARG A 87 -2.30 -6.55 -0.72
N GLY A 88 -1.95 -7.69 -1.28
CA GLY A 88 -2.10 -7.97 -2.71
C GLY A 88 -3.50 -7.72 -3.27
N PRO A 89 -4.56 -8.28 -2.65
CA PRO A 89 -5.93 -8.12 -3.16
C PRO A 89 -6.51 -6.70 -3.12
N VAL A 90 -5.76 -5.70 -2.64
CA VAL A 90 -6.16 -4.28 -2.76
C VAL A 90 -6.07 -3.81 -4.21
N VAL A 91 -5.21 -4.44 -5.00
CA VAL A 91 -5.02 -4.16 -6.44
C VAL A 91 -5.52 -5.36 -7.25
N ASN A 92 -6.35 -5.11 -8.25
CA ASN A 92 -6.72 -6.14 -9.21
C ASN A 92 -5.54 -6.42 -10.16
N ASN A 93 -4.99 -7.62 -10.11
CA ASN A 93 -3.77 -7.96 -10.86
C ASN A 93 -3.97 -8.01 -12.39
N ALA A 94 -5.17 -8.40 -12.86
CA ALA A 94 -5.47 -8.43 -14.27
C ALA A 94 -5.61 -7.00 -14.84
N ASP A 95 -6.32 -6.13 -14.12
CA ASP A 95 -6.49 -4.73 -14.51
C ASP A 95 -5.14 -3.99 -14.47
N LEU A 96 -4.29 -4.29 -13.47
CA LEU A 96 -2.95 -3.71 -13.39
C LEU A 96 -2.06 -4.17 -14.56
N TYR A 97 -2.14 -5.46 -14.93
CA TYR A 97 -1.43 -5.98 -16.10
C TYR A 97 -1.80 -5.21 -17.35
N ASP A 98 -3.11 -5.07 -17.63
CA ASP A 98 -3.60 -4.35 -18.79
C ASP A 98 -3.17 -2.87 -18.79
N ALA A 99 -3.22 -2.21 -17.64
CA ALA A 99 -2.82 -0.81 -17.49
C ALA A 99 -1.32 -0.60 -17.75
N LEU A 100 -0.47 -1.52 -17.27
CA LEU A 100 0.99 -1.47 -17.52
C LEU A 100 1.32 -1.76 -18.99
N GLU A 101 0.66 -2.74 -19.61
CA GLU A 101 0.91 -3.06 -21.02
C GLU A 101 0.44 -1.95 -21.94
N SER A 102 -0.73 -1.36 -21.68
CA SER A 102 -1.27 -0.24 -22.47
C SER A 102 -0.57 1.10 -22.20
N GLY A 103 0.23 1.22 -21.14
CA GLY A 103 0.86 2.48 -20.72
C GLY A 103 -0.15 3.47 -20.13
N GLU A 104 -1.20 2.98 -19.49
CA GLU A 104 -2.16 3.79 -18.75
C GLU A 104 -1.56 4.36 -17.47
N ILE A 105 -0.64 3.62 -16.84
CA ILE A 105 0.29 4.11 -15.81
C ILE A 105 1.73 3.77 -16.21
N ALA A 106 2.71 4.48 -15.65
CA ALA A 106 4.11 4.27 -16.02
C ALA A 106 4.68 2.97 -15.47
N ALA A 107 4.50 2.70 -14.17
CA ALA A 107 5.06 1.51 -13.54
C ALA A 107 4.38 1.17 -12.21
N ALA A 108 4.65 -0.03 -11.71
CA ALA A 108 4.24 -0.48 -10.38
C ALA A 108 5.37 -1.17 -9.61
N GLY A 109 5.41 -0.94 -8.28
CA GLY A 109 6.22 -1.67 -7.32
C GLY A 109 5.33 -2.43 -6.33
N LEU A 110 5.43 -3.75 -6.29
CA LEU A 110 4.58 -4.60 -5.48
C LEU A 110 5.43 -5.44 -4.54
N ASP A 111 5.25 -5.25 -3.23
CA ASP A 111 5.83 -6.15 -2.22
C ASP A 111 4.87 -7.28 -1.85
N VAL A 112 3.62 -7.19 -2.29
CA VAL A 112 2.53 -8.12 -1.98
C VAL A 112 1.73 -8.46 -3.22
N LEU A 113 1.28 -9.73 -3.31
CA LEU A 113 0.48 -10.24 -4.40
C LEU A 113 -0.83 -10.85 -3.89
N GLU A 114 -1.79 -11.05 -4.79
CA GLU A 114 -3.07 -11.67 -4.47
C GLU A 114 -2.90 -13.08 -3.92
N LYS A 115 -1.92 -13.82 -4.46
CA LYS A 115 -1.48 -15.13 -3.99
C LYS A 115 0.04 -15.15 -3.88
N GLU A 116 0.53 -15.57 -2.72
CA GLU A 116 1.97 -15.69 -2.42
C GLU A 116 2.33 -17.14 -2.04
N PRO A 117 3.31 -17.75 -2.72
CA PRO A 117 4.08 -17.24 -3.86
C PRO A 117 3.22 -16.95 -5.09
N ILE A 118 3.74 -16.13 -6.03
CA ILE A 118 3.03 -15.77 -7.26
C ILE A 118 2.54 -17.03 -8.00
N ALA A 119 1.27 -17.05 -8.37
CA ALA A 119 0.71 -18.16 -9.13
C ALA A 119 1.24 -18.16 -10.57
N ALA A 120 1.44 -19.36 -11.14
CA ALA A 120 2.02 -19.50 -12.48
C ALA A 120 1.15 -18.85 -13.59
N ASP A 121 -0.15 -18.74 -13.35
CA ASP A 121 -1.14 -18.13 -14.25
C ASP A 121 -1.37 -16.63 -13.98
N ASN A 122 -0.70 -16.04 -12.98
CA ASN A 122 -0.82 -14.62 -12.67
C ASN A 122 -0.32 -13.80 -13.88
N PRO A 123 -1.16 -12.90 -14.43
CA PRO A 123 -0.82 -12.13 -15.63
C PRO A 123 0.43 -11.25 -15.43
N LEU A 124 0.68 -10.73 -14.24
CA LEU A 124 1.85 -9.91 -13.93
C LEU A 124 3.18 -10.64 -14.18
N GLY A 125 3.19 -11.98 -14.07
CA GLY A 125 4.36 -12.81 -14.41
C GLY A 125 4.75 -12.77 -15.90
N LYS A 126 3.92 -12.23 -16.78
CA LYS A 126 4.19 -12.05 -18.21
C LYS A 126 4.97 -10.78 -18.51
N ILE A 127 4.93 -9.77 -17.63
CA ILE A 127 5.66 -8.52 -17.81
C ILE A 127 7.16 -8.80 -17.63
N ARG A 128 7.95 -8.48 -18.64
CA ARG A 128 9.41 -8.69 -18.66
C ARG A 128 10.21 -7.41 -18.50
N ASP A 129 9.57 -6.28 -18.71
CA ASP A 129 10.22 -4.97 -18.57
C ASP A 129 10.26 -4.55 -17.10
N SER A 130 11.45 -4.57 -16.49
CA SER A 130 11.68 -4.14 -15.12
C SER A 130 11.46 -2.63 -14.88
N ASN A 131 11.39 -1.84 -15.96
CA ASN A 131 11.00 -0.43 -15.84
C ASN A 131 9.49 -0.27 -15.57
N LYS A 132 8.69 -1.28 -15.95
CA LYS A 132 7.24 -1.27 -15.73
C LYS A 132 6.81 -1.93 -14.43
N LEU A 133 7.49 -3.01 -14.01
CA LEU A 133 7.07 -3.78 -12.83
C LEU A 133 8.26 -4.32 -12.04
N ILE A 134 8.25 -4.01 -10.75
CA ILE A 134 9.15 -4.62 -9.76
C ILE A 134 8.28 -5.35 -8.73
N ILE A 135 8.61 -6.62 -8.47
CA ILE A 135 7.97 -7.44 -7.42
C ILE A 135 9.03 -7.86 -6.42
N THR A 136 8.78 -7.62 -5.14
CA THR A 136 9.59 -8.10 -4.02
C THR A 136 8.83 -9.14 -3.19
N PRO A 137 9.51 -10.07 -2.49
CA PRO A 137 8.87 -11.23 -1.87
C PRO A 137 8.32 -10.93 -0.47
N HIS A 138 7.43 -9.95 -0.34
CA HIS A 138 6.76 -9.55 0.92
C HIS A 138 7.78 -9.26 2.03
N MET A 139 8.73 -8.38 1.75
CA MET A 139 9.86 -8.09 2.62
C MET A 139 9.90 -6.66 3.17
N ALA A 140 8.92 -5.81 2.87
CA ALA A 140 8.89 -4.43 3.34
C ALA A 140 8.88 -4.29 4.88
N TRP A 141 8.53 -5.36 5.61
CA TRP A 141 8.55 -5.47 7.07
C TRP A 141 9.85 -6.07 7.63
N ALA A 142 10.74 -6.62 6.79
CA ALA A 142 11.75 -7.61 7.19
C ALA A 142 13.11 -7.00 7.58
N SER A 143 13.21 -5.69 7.84
CA SER A 143 14.45 -5.12 8.38
C SER A 143 14.77 -5.74 9.75
N VAL A 144 16.06 -5.79 10.11
CA VAL A 144 16.53 -6.37 11.38
C VAL A 144 15.80 -5.70 12.55
N GLU A 145 15.75 -4.37 12.57
CA GLU A 145 15.14 -3.58 13.63
C GLU A 145 13.63 -3.80 13.73
N ALA A 146 12.94 -4.00 12.59
CA ALA A 146 11.50 -4.29 12.58
C ALA A 146 11.22 -5.67 13.17
N ARG A 147 12.03 -6.67 12.81
CA ARG A 147 11.91 -8.03 13.36
C ARG A 147 12.22 -8.10 14.85
N GLU A 148 13.25 -7.41 15.30
CA GLU A 148 13.56 -7.30 16.74
C GLU A 148 12.42 -6.68 17.53
N ARG A 149 11.84 -5.58 17.01
CA ARG A 149 10.66 -4.96 17.65
C ARG A 149 9.48 -5.93 17.70
N LEU A 150 9.22 -6.65 16.59
CA LEU A 150 8.12 -7.63 16.53
C LEU A 150 8.29 -8.74 17.58
N VAL A 151 9.48 -9.34 17.66
CA VAL A 151 9.77 -10.39 18.66
C VAL A 151 9.60 -9.86 20.09
N ASN A 152 10.10 -8.65 20.36
CA ASN A 152 9.94 -8.02 21.66
C ASN A 152 8.47 -7.73 22.02
N GLU A 153 7.64 -7.32 21.02
CA GLU A 153 6.21 -7.11 21.25
C GLU A 153 5.46 -8.42 21.51
N VAL A 154 5.81 -9.50 20.79
CA VAL A 154 5.27 -10.84 21.06
C VAL A 154 5.62 -11.29 22.49
N TYR A 155 6.88 -11.14 22.89
CA TYR A 155 7.33 -11.47 24.26
C TYR A 155 6.52 -10.71 25.32
N LYS A 156 6.38 -9.38 25.16
CA LYS A 156 5.61 -8.54 26.09
C LYS A 156 4.12 -8.93 26.15
N ASN A 157 3.53 -9.33 25.02
CA ASN A 157 2.15 -9.78 25.00
C ASN A 157 1.98 -11.10 25.79
N ILE A 158 2.91 -12.04 25.62
CA ILE A 158 2.91 -13.30 26.40
C ILE A 158 3.11 -13.02 27.88
N GLU A 159 4.07 -12.15 28.24
CA GLU A 159 4.31 -11.78 29.64
C GLU A 159 3.08 -11.14 30.29
N ALA A 160 2.42 -10.20 29.60
CA ALA A 160 1.19 -9.58 30.08
C ALA A 160 0.06 -10.60 30.27
N PHE A 161 -0.12 -11.50 29.29
CA PHE A 161 -1.12 -12.58 29.40
C PHE A 161 -0.87 -13.47 30.62
N LEU A 162 0.36 -13.87 30.88
CA LEU A 162 0.71 -14.69 32.04
C LEU A 162 0.50 -13.97 33.39
N LYS A 163 0.55 -12.62 33.39
CA LYS A 163 0.25 -11.78 34.55
C LYS A 163 -1.25 -11.45 34.70
N GLY A 164 -2.09 -11.81 33.75
CA GLY A 164 -3.51 -11.42 33.71
C GLY A 164 -3.72 -9.95 33.36
N GLU A 165 -2.77 -9.34 32.67
CA GLU A 165 -2.80 -7.94 32.22
C GLU A 165 -3.30 -7.85 30.77
N ASP A 166 -4.18 -6.90 30.49
CA ASP A 166 -4.66 -6.62 29.14
C ASP A 166 -3.59 -5.88 28.33
N ARG A 167 -3.16 -6.47 27.20
CA ARG A 167 -2.24 -5.86 26.26
C ARG A 167 -2.52 -6.26 24.82
N ASN A 168 -2.76 -5.29 23.94
CA ASN A 168 -3.04 -5.51 22.51
C ASN A 168 -4.19 -6.50 22.25
N ILE A 169 -5.23 -6.47 23.11
CA ILE A 169 -6.42 -7.31 22.96
C ILE A 169 -7.16 -6.90 21.67
N ILE A 170 -7.51 -7.90 20.85
CA ILE A 170 -8.38 -7.71 19.69
C ILE A 170 -9.80 -8.09 20.15
N ILE A 171 -10.71 -7.12 20.11
CA ILE A 171 -12.13 -7.28 20.45
C ILE A 171 -12.94 -7.25 19.16
#